data_2b792ffb61274b004985efee8098ded0
#
_entry.id   2b792ffb61274b004985efee8098ded0
#
_cell.length_a   1.000
_cell.length_b   1.000
_cell.length_c   1.000
_cell.angle_alpha   90.00
_cell.angle_beta   90.00
_cell.angle_gamma   90.00
#
_symmetry.space_group_name_H-M   'P 1'
#
loop_
_entity.id
_entity.type
_entity.pdbx_description
1 polymer ?
#
loop_
_entity_poly.entity_id
_entity_poly.type
_entity_poly.pdbx_seq_one_letter_code
_entity_poly.pdbx_strand_id
1 'polypeptide(L)'
;MHGAGYGTCDNSFGDVASGMASAGFVTAVLDKPVWNTTDINRDYPASAKAYDQVIEYLRDQSDVDEAKVGIYATSESTWISSYLLEDDPDVAFQILLSPMVFSPRQSLGFFVTQDFTLVGANEGYQSIVQRVFSADTGLFGLNNFDLATLKPAAYAVPTYVAYGSKDVMTAQVDGVRAILYNAHKADNWNVTVRSYPVANHVLRLGDESEAGTPFADAYVDDLIDWAVGTSAGLTQTSEKVAGTNLYQSIGLPGALKARRVGTIYGVILHVTVVLLLLASIVLALVALGRKIAADARWRREKREAKRAGMLIPERPVVLGFAHGFGNALLTLTLTTLATLLIFFAGLGQVIMGVVKLAWGSAPTETPGVMYWSWP
;
A
#
# COMPACT_ATOMS: atom_id res chain seq x y z
N MET A 1 1.61 7.55 18.83
CA MET A 1 0.65 7.55 17.68
C MET A 1 0.80 6.24 16.92
N HIS A 2 -0.31 5.59 16.61
CA HIS A 2 -0.33 4.23 16.05
C HIS A 2 -0.02 4.15 14.55
N GLY A 3 0.71 3.11 14.16
CA GLY A 3 0.83 2.69 12.75
C GLY A 3 -0.46 2.06 12.19
N ALA A 4 -0.42 1.54 10.96
CA ALA A 4 -1.60 1.04 10.26
C ALA A 4 -2.35 -0.11 10.96
N GLY A 5 -1.60 -1.07 11.52
CA GLY A 5 -2.14 -2.32 12.07
C GLY A 5 -2.66 -2.27 13.48
N TYR A 6 -2.30 -1.25 14.25
CA TYR A 6 -2.69 -1.10 15.66
C TYR A 6 -3.59 0.12 15.82
N GLY A 7 -4.50 0.11 16.76
CA GLY A 7 -5.47 1.18 16.89
C GLY A 7 -6.00 1.45 18.29
N THR A 8 -5.65 0.62 19.28
CA THR A 8 -6.11 0.79 20.65
C THR A 8 -4.95 0.87 21.63
N CYS A 9 -5.14 1.59 22.74
CA CYS A 9 -4.17 1.70 23.82
C CYS A 9 -3.86 0.34 24.49
N ASP A 10 -4.79 -0.61 24.42
CA ASP A 10 -4.64 -1.93 25.04
C ASP A 10 -3.73 -2.88 24.26
N ASN A 11 -3.55 -2.65 22.96
CA ASN A 11 -2.85 -3.60 22.07
C ASN A 11 -1.51 -3.10 21.54
N SER A 12 -1.04 -1.92 21.98
CA SER A 12 0.24 -1.38 21.51
C SER A 12 0.88 -0.37 22.46
N PHE A 13 2.20 -0.25 22.37
CA PHE A 13 3.06 0.70 23.08
C PHE A 13 3.18 0.53 24.60
N GLY A 14 2.55 -0.45 25.22
CA GLY A 14 2.61 -0.62 26.68
C GLY A 14 4.03 -0.79 27.23
N ASP A 15 4.88 -1.50 26.50
CA ASP A 15 6.29 -1.70 26.84
C ASP A 15 7.14 -0.42 26.65
N VAL A 16 6.95 0.29 25.53
CA VAL A 16 7.63 1.59 25.28
C VAL A 16 7.16 2.63 26.31
N ALA A 17 5.86 2.73 26.54
CA ALA A 17 5.27 3.67 27.51
C ALA A 17 5.80 3.40 28.93
N SER A 18 5.88 2.13 29.32
CA SER A 18 6.45 1.72 30.63
C SER A 18 7.92 2.06 30.74
N GLY A 19 8.70 1.83 29.68
CA GLY A 19 10.11 2.20 29.61
C GLY A 19 10.31 3.71 29.76
N MET A 20 9.57 4.51 29.00
CA MET A 20 9.62 5.98 29.09
C MET A 20 9.16 6.49 30.47
N ALA A 21 8.10 5.90 31.05
CA ALA A 21 7.64 6.26 32.38
C ALA A 21 8.69 5.96 33.45
N SER A 22 9.44 4.85 33.30
CA SER A 22 10.56 4.52 34.21
C SER A 22 11.69 5.54 34.18
N ALA A 23 11.84 6.29 33.07
CA ALA A 23 12.78 7.38 32.91
C ALA A 23 12.22 8.76 33.34
N GLY A 24 11.01 8.81 33.87
CA GLY A 24 10.38 10.02 34.37
C GLY A 24 9.49 10.77 33.38
N PHE A 25 9.13 10.16 32.25
CA PHE A 25 8.17 10.76 31.32
C PHE A 25 6.71 10.42 31.71
N VAL A 26 5.82 11.38 31.58
CA VAL A 26 4.39 11.12 31.50
C VAL A 26 4.06 10.68 30.08
N THR A 27 3.40 9.52 29.93
CA THR A 27 3.10 8.95 28.61
C THR A 27 1.60 8.82 28.39
N ALA A 28 1.12 9.29 27.25
CA ALA A 28 -0.26 9.11 26.80
C ALA A 28 -0.31 8.16 25.60
N VAL A 29 -0.99 7.04 25.75
CA VAL A 29 -1.29 6.10 24.68
C VAL A 29 -2.80 6.11 24.44
N LEU A 30 -3.21 6.38 23.22
CA LEU A 30 -4.61 6.62 22.85
C LEU A 30 -5.09 5.60 21.85
N ASP A 31 -6.40 5.40 21.81
CA ASP A 31 -7.02 4.79 20.64
C ASP A 31 -6.86 5.71 19.42
N LYS A 32 -6.85 5.13 18.23
CA LYS A 32 -6.77 5.93 16.99
C LYS A 32 -7.94 6.91 16.94
N PRO A 33 -7.67 8.22 16.87
CA PRO A 33 -8.72 9.20 16.68
C PRO A 33 -9.18 9.22 15.21
N VAL A 34 -10.43 9.67 14.98
CA VAL A 34 -11.04 9.99 13.67
C VAL A 34 -11.38 8.77 12.81
N TRP A 35 -10.51 7.77 12.72
CA TRP A 35 -10.72 6.56 11.92
C TRP A 35 -10.14 5.33 12.64
N ASN A 36 -10.59 4.15 12.24
CA ASN A 36 -10.11 2.88 12.78
C ASN A 36 -9.23 2.12 11.77
N THR A 37 -8.65 1.00 12.19
CA THR A 37 -7.72 0.22 11.36
C THR A 37 -8.33 -0.34 10.07
N THR A 38 -9.66 -0.47 10.00
CA THR A 38 -10.37 -1.02 8.84
C THR A 38 -10.78 0.04 7.82
N ASP A 39 -10.66 1.32 8.16
CA ASP A 39 -11.02 2.41 7.25
C ASP A 39 -9.99 2.55 6.13
N ILE A 40 -10.49 2.55 4.90
CA ILE A 40 -9.66 2.70 3.70
C ILE A 40 -9.27 4.17 3.49
N ASN A 41 -10.22 5.09 3.72
CA ASN A 41 -9.98 6.52 3.59
C ASN A 41 -9.62 7.10 4.96
N ARG A 42 -8.39 7.52 5.13
CA ARG A 42 -7.82 7.98 6.41
C ARG A 42 -7.47 9.45 6.32
N ASP A 43 -8.10 10.25 7.16
CA ASP A 43 -7.90 11.71 7.20
C ASP A 43 -6.75 12.06 8.16
N TYR A 44 -5.52 12.07 7.65
CA TYR A 44 -4.32 12.39 8.43
C TYR A 44 -4.32 13.82 8.98
N PRO A 45 -4.73 14.86 8.24
CA PRO A 45 -4.85 16.20 8.81
C PRO A 45 -5.86 16.30 9.96
N ALA A 46 -7.01 15.62 9.86
CA ALA A 46 -7.98 15.59 10.95
C ALA A 46 -7.44 14.81 12.16
N SER A 47 -6.70 13.72 11.92
CA SER A 47 -6.03 12.99 12.99
C SER A 47 -4.96 13.82 13.68
N ALA A 48 -4.18 14.62 12.94
CA ALA A 48 -3.19 15.52 13.51
C ALA A 48 -3.83 16.48 14.52
N LYS A 49 -4.95 17.12 14.16
CA LYS A 49 -5.70 18.00 15.07
C LYS A 49 -6.23 17.29 16.30
N ALA A 50 -6.64 16.02 16.17
CA ALA A 50 -7.11 15.26 17.33
C ALA A 50 -5.97 14.86 18.27
N TYR A 51 -4.79 14.52 17.73
CA TYR A 51 -3.60 14.28 18.57
C TYR A 51 -3.06 15.57 19.21
N ASP A 52 -3.16 16.69 18.53
CA ASP A 52 -2.78 17.99 19.07
C ASP A 52 -3.57 18.36 20.33
N GLN A 53 -4.85 18.07 20.37
CA GLN A 53 -5.68 18.25 21.59
C GLN A 53 -5.13 17.44 22.79
N VAL A 54 -4.48 16.31 22.54
CA VAL A 54 -3.86 15.51 23.60
C VAL A 54 -2.53 16.12 24.05
N ILE A 55 -1.79 16.72 23.13
CA ILE A 55 -0.57 17.45 23.46
C ILE A 55 -0.93 18.65 24.36
N GLU A 56 -1.94 19.42 24.03
CA GLU A 56 -2.45 20.49 24.86
C GLU A 56 -2.91 19.99 26.24
N TYR A 57 -3.66 18.87 26.26
CA TYR A 57 -4.05 18.26 27.53
C TYR A 57 -2.84 17.85 28.39
N LEU A 58 -1.76 17.35 27.80
CA LEU A 58 -0.54 17.01 28.53
C LEU A 58 0.18 18.27 29.04
N ARG A 59 0.25 19.35 28.25
CA ARG A 59 0.83 20.63 28.64
C ARG A 59 0.12 21.22 29.86
N ASP A 60 -1.17 21.03 29.99
CA ASP A 60 -2.01 21.50 31.10
C ASP A 60 -1.82 20.70 32.43
N GLN A 61 -1.09 19.57 32.39
CA GLN A 61 -0.90 18.76 33.61
C GLN A 61 0.16 19.40 34.52
N SER A 62 -0.11 19.43 35.81
CA SER A 62 0.78 20.08 36.81
C SER A 62 2.12 19.39 37.02
N ASP A 63 2.27 18.14 36.62
CA ASP A 63 3.45 17.31 36.71
C ASP A 63 4.21 17.18 35.35
N VAL A 64 3.75 17.92 34.35
CA VAL A 64 4.38 17.99 33.04
C VAL A 64 5.00 19.35 32.81
N ASP A 65 6.24 19.38 32.29
CA ASP A 65 6.89 20.58 31.78
C ASP A 65 6.35 20.83 30.37
N GLU A 66 5.51 21.87 30.20
CA GLU A 66 4.86 22.21 28.95
C GLU A 66 5.83 22.38 27.77
N ALA A 67 7.05 22.85 28.04
CA ALA A 67 8.08 23.03 27.04
C ALA A 67 8.81 21.72 26.63
N LYS A 68 8.42 20.57 27.21
CA LYS A 68 9.08 19.27 26.97
C LYS A 68 8.16 18.18 26.47
N VAL A 69 6.99 18.55 25.99
CA VAL A 69 6.03 17.58 25.41
C VAL A 69 6.47 17.23 24.00
N GLY A 70 6.71 15.94 23.74
CA GLY A 70 7.13 15.42 22.45
C GLY A 70 6.17 14.36 21.92
N ILE A 71 6.42 13.89 20.71
CA ILE A 71 5.60 12.89 20.03
C ILE A 71 6.41 11.64 19.68
N TYR A 72 5.73 10.48 19.72
CA TYR A 72 6.21 9.20 19.23
C TYR A 72 5.27 8.71 18.13
N ALA A 73 5.78 8.57 16.91
CA ALA A 73 5.03 8.20 15.73
C ALA A 73 5.63 6.97 15.06
N THR A 74 4.78 6.00 14.72
CA THR A 74 5.18 4.73 14.10
C THR A 74 4.58 4.59 12.72
N SER A 75 5.42 4.27 11.70
CA SER A 75 4.94 3.89 10.37
C SER A 75 3.96 4.93 9.81
N GLU A 76 2.71 4.55 9.55
CA GLU A 76 1.66 5.41 9.02
C GLU A 76 1.45 6.71 9.80
N SER A 77 1.58 6.68 11.13
CA SER A 77 1.38 7.91 11.92
C SER A 77 2.47 8.95 11.72
N THR A 78 3.56 8.63 11.05
CA THR A 78 4.56 9.62 10.65
C THR A 78 4.05 10.57 9.56
N TRP A 79 3.01 10.19 8.82
CA TRP A 79 2.26 11.13 7.99
C TRP A 79 1.43 12.10 8.85
N ILE A 80 0.85 11.60 9.95
CA ILE A 80 0.09 12.43 10.88
C ILE A 80 1.02 13.43 11.58
N SER A 81 2.20 12.98 12.06
CA SER A 81 3.18 13.87 12.72
C SER A 81 3.62 15.03 11.82
N SER A 82 3.70 14.80 10.50
CA SER A 82 4.06 15.86 9.55
C SER A 82 3.06 17.01 9.50
N TYR A 83 1.77 16.71 9.64
CA TYR A 83 0.72 17.74 9.72
C TYR A 83 0.65 18.37 11.10
N LEU A 84 0.83 17.57 12.16
CA LEU A 84 0.82 18.05 13.53
C LEU A 84 1.92 19.09 13.76
N LEU A 85 3.16 18.81 13.36
CA LEU A 85 4.29 19.72 13.52
C LEU A 85 4.23 20.96 12.61
N GLU A 86 3.41 20.94 11.56
CA GLU A 86 3.12 22.14 10.78
C GLU A 86 2.16 23.07 11.53
N ASP A 87 1.18 22.50 12.24
CA ASP A 87 0.15 23.23 12.97
C ASP A 87 0.63 23.61 14.39
N ASP A 88 1.43 22.76 15.07
CA ASP A 88 2.00 22.98 16.40
C ASP A 88 3.53 22.92 16.39
N PRO A 89 4.22 24.04 16.16
CA PRO A 89 5.69 24.12 16.19
C PRO A 89 6.30 24.06 17.60
N ASP A 90 5.50 24.11 18.66
CA ASP A 90 5.95 24.11 20.06
C ASP A 90 6.13 22.69 20.63
N VAL A 91 5.90 21.65 19.82
CA VAL A 91 6.29 20.28 20.15
C VAL A 91 7.81 20.22 20.35
N ALA A 92 8.24 19.73 21.51
CA ALA A 92 9.65 19.80 21.92
C ALA A 92 10.57 18.87 21.12
N PHE A 93 10.07 17.70 20.72
CA PHE A 93 10.83 16.70 19.95
C PHE A 93 9.90 15.67 19.29
N GLN A 94 10.41 14.95 18.31
CA GLN A 94 9.71 13.82 17.73
C GLN A 94 10.59 12.56 17.65
N ILE A 95 9.95 11.40 17.84
CA ILE A 95 10.50 10.08 17.68
C ILE A 95 9.75 9.37 16.57
N LEU A 96 10.45 8.99 15.51
CA LEU A 96 9.90 8.38 14.31
C LEU A 96 10.38 6.96 14.15
N LEU A 97 9.47 6.01 14.24
CA LEU A 97 9.73 4.59 14.08
C LEU A 97 9.33 4.13 12.69
N SER A 98 10.31 3.62 11.93
CA SER A 98 10.11 3.18 10.54
C SER A 98 9.25 4.17 9.74
N PRO A 99 9.67 5.45 9.65
CA PRO A 99 8.83 6.51 9.13
C PRO A 99 8.49 6.35 7.66
N MET A 100 7.20 6.53 7.36
CA MET A 100 6.66 6.68 6.01
C MET A 100 6.83 8.14 5.57
N VAL A 101 7.96 8.45 4.94
CA VAL A 101 8.39 9.84 4.66
C VAL A 101 7.69 10.43 3.42
N PHE A 102 7.43 9.59 2.43
CA PHE A 102 6.84 9.99 1.15
C PHE A 102 5.32 9.91 1.19
N SER A 103 4.65 10.46 0.17
CA SER A 103 3.20 10.35 0.10
C SER A 103 2.70 8.90 0.20
N PRO A 104 1.48 8.66 0.70
CA PRO A 104 0.91 7.30 0.77
C PRO A 104 1.02 6.54 -0.55
N ARG A 105 0.76 7.20 -1.68
CA ARG A 105 0.92 6.62 -3.01
C ARG A 105 2.33 6.13 -3.29
N GLN A 106 3.32 6.95 -3.00
CA GLN A 106 4.73 6.61 -3.25
C GLN A 106 5.22 5.51 -2.31
N SER A 107 4.89 5.62 -1.02
CA SER A 107 5.29 4.64 0.00
C SER A 107 4.70 3.26 -0.26
N LEU A 108 3.40 3.17 -0.56
CA LEU A 108 2.76 1.90 -0.89
C LEU A 108 3.26 1.33 -2.23
N GLY A 109 3.44 2.18 -3.23
CA GLY A 109 4.01 1.77 -4.51
C GLY A 109 5.45 1.26 -4.37
N PHE A 110 6.25 1.89 -3.52
CA PHE A 110 7.60 1.43 -3.19
C PHE A 110 7.54 0.05 -2.50
N PHE A 111 6.81 -0.07 -1.41
CA PHE A 111 6.68 -1.29 -0.63
C PHE A 111 6.33 -2.50 -1.52
N VAL A 112 5.26 -2.38 -2.30
CA VAL A 112 4.83 -3.49 -3.17
C VAL A 112 5.86 -3.80 -4.25
N THR A 113 6.46 -2.78 -4.85
CA THR A 113 7.49 -3.02 -5.89
C THR A 113 8.74 -3.65 -5.30
N GLN A 114 9.16 -3.24 -4.10
CA GLN A 114 10.30 -3.84 -3.39
C GLN A 114 10.04 -5.30 -3.05
N ASP A 115 8.85 -5.60 -2.54
CA ASP A 115 8.43 -6.97 -2.21
C ASP A 115 8.48 -7.87 -3.44
N PHE A 116 7.95 -7.43 -4.58
CA PHE A 116 8.06 -8.14 -5.85
C PHE A 116 9.52 -8.35 -6.28
N THR A 117 10.37 -7.36 -6.06
CA THR A 117 11.81 -7.49 -6.39
C THR A 117 12.50 -8.52 -5.51
N LEU A 118 12.21 -8.52 -4.20
CA LEU A 118 12.80 -9.45 -3.25
C LEU A 118 12.42 -10.92 -3.50
N VAL A 119 11.19 -11.16 -3.98
CA VAL A 119 10.76 -12.51 -4.39
C VAL A 119 11.19 -12.86 -5.82
N GLY A 120 11.96 -12.02 -6.51
CA GLY A 120 12.46 -12.26 -7.84
C GLY A 120 11.43 -12.13 -8.97
N ALA A 121 10.39 -11.30 -8.75
CA ALA A 121 9.35 -11.08 -9.75
C ALA A 121 9.88 -10.43 -11.04
N ASN A 122 9.34 -10.88 -12.18
CA ASN A 122 9.65 -10.28 -13.47
C ASN A 122 9.35 -8.78 -13.49
N GLU A 123 10.21 -7.97 -14.13
CA GLU A 123 10.08 -6.51 -14.25
C GLU A 123 8.73 -6.08 -14.85
N GLY A 124 8.11 -6.91 -15.69
CA GLY A 124 6.78 -6.67 -16.22
C GLY A 124 5.70 -6.55 -15.13
N TYR A 125 5.76 -7.39 -14.10
CA TYR A 125 4.84 -7.30 -12.95
C TYR A 125 5.09 -6.05 -12.13
N GLN A 126 6.35 -5.70 -11.88
CA GLN A 126 6.70 -4.44 -11.20
C GLN A 126 6.13 -3.23 -11.94
N SER A 127 6.24 -3.22 -13.28
CA SER A 127 5.66 -2.17 -14.12
C SER A 127 4.12 -2.10 -14.03
N ILE A 128 3.43 -3.23 -13.93
CA ILE A 128 1.97 -3.28 -13.74
C ILE A 128 1.60 -2.69 -12.39
N VAL A 129 2.29 -3.07 -11.32
CA VAL A 129 2.06 -2.53 -9.97
C VAL A 129 2.24 -1.02 -9.95
N GLN A 130 3.31 -0.50 -10.53
CA GLN A 130 3.54 0.94 -10.63
C GLN A 130 2.40 1.66 -11.39
N ARG A 131 1.85 1.04 -12.44
CA ARG A 131 0.70 1.60 -13.17
C ARG A 131 -0.57 1.60 -12.32
N VAL A 132 -0.81 0.57 -11.52
CA VAL A 132 -1.95 0.52 -10.58
C VAL A 132 -1.85 1.67 -9.57
N PHE A 133 -0.67 1.86 -8.98
CA PHE A 133 -0.44 2.98 -8.06
C PHE A 133 -0.42 4.36 -8.74
N SER A 134 -0.35 4.43 -10.06
CA SER A 134 -0.54 5.68 -10.83
C SER A 134 -2.01 5.96 -11.17
N ALA A 135 -2.97 5.10 -10.79
CA ALA A 135 -4.40 5.34 -11.02
C ALA A 135 -4.90 6.54 -10.21
N ASP A 136 -5.93 7.23 -10.72
CA ASP A 136 -6.60 8.30 -9.98
C ASP A 136 -7.49 7.71 -8.87
N THR A 137 -6.91 7.59 -7.69
CA THR A 137 -7.58 7.03 -6.51
C THR A 137 -8.69 7.93 -5.96
N GLY A 138 -8.70 9.21 -6.32
CA GLY A 138 -9.78 10.14 -6.00
C GLY A 138 -11.14 9.71 -6.57
N LEU A 139 -11.15 8.99 -7.71
CA LEU A 139 -12.35 8.37 -8.28
C LEU A 139 -13.00 7.34 -7.34
N PHE A 140 -12.22 6.76 -6.43
CA PHE A 140 -12.67 5.78 -5.44
C PHE A 140 -12.81 6.37 -4.04
N GLY A 141 -12.78 7.71 -3.91
CA GLY A 141 -12.87 8.40 -2.62
C GLY A 141 -11.58 8.39 -1.79
N LEU A 142 -10.45 7.90 -2.33
CA LEU A 142 -9.17 7.85 -1.64
C LEU A 142 -8.38 9.15 -1.87
N ASN A 143 -8.83 10.23 -1.26
CA ASN A 143 -8.30 11.59 -1.49
C ASN A 143 -6.94 11.83 -0.86
N ASN A 144 -6.55 11.01 0.14
CA ASN A 144 -5.34 11.22 0.94
C ASN A 144 -4.09 10.52 0.39
N PHE A 145 -4.17 9.87 -0.78
CA PHE A 145 -3.04 9.17 -1.38
C PHE A 145 -1.90 10.08 -1.85
N ASP A 146 -2.20 11.32 -2.19
CA ASP A 146 -1.25 12.30 -2.72
C ASP A 146 -0.94 13.45 -1.73
N LEU A 147 -1.15 13.22 -0.43
CA LEU A 147 -0.83 14.21 0.58
C LEU A 147 0.67 14.54 0.59
N ALA A 148 0.97 15.83 0.72
CA ALA A 148 2.34 16.31 0.83
C ALA A 148 2.81 16.21 2.29
N THR A 149 3.74 15.32 2.55
CA THR A 149 4.27 15.05 3.90
C THR A 149 5.70 15.54 4.09
N LEU A 150 6.42 15.80 3.01
CA LEU A 150 7.80 16.28 3.02
C LEU A 150 7.84 17.81 3.07
N LYS A 151 7.60 18.37 4.26
CA LYS A 151 7.69 19.80 4.51
C LYS A 151 8.79 20.08 5.54
N PRO A 152 9.60 21.14 5.38
CA PRO A 152 10.65 21.45 6.37
C PRO A 152 10.09 21.61 7.79
N ALA A 153 8.91 22.21 7.98
CA ALA A 153 8.27 22.35 9.29
C ALA A 153 8.07 21.04 10.02
N ALA A 154 7.77 19.94 9.29
CA ALA A 154 7.64 18.60 9.87
C ALA A 154 8.93 18.04 10.47
N TYR A 155 10.06 18.65 10.23
CA TYR A 155 11.39 18.22 10.71
C TYR A 155 12.17 19.38 11.38
N ALA A 156 11.46 20.40 11.86
CA ALA A 156 12.06 21.57 12.51
C ALA A 156 12.50 21.29 13.96
N VAL A 157 11.91 20.28 14.60
CA VAL A 157 12.19 19.93 16.01
C VAL A 157 13.25 18.82 16.11
N PRO A 158 13.93 18.68 17.26
CA PRO A 158 14.83 17.55 17.52
C PRO A 158 14.17 16.23 17.14
N THR A 159 14.84 15.43 16.30
CA THR A 159 14.24 14.26 15.67
C THR A 159 15.08 12.99 15.90
N TYR A 160 14.47 11.96 16.47
CA TYR A 160 15.04 10.62 16.52
C TYR A 160 14.34 9.73 15.49
N VAL A 161 15.11 9.02 14.69
CA VAL A 161 14.60 8.12 13.65
C VAL A 161 15.17 6.72 13.88
N ALA A 162 14.29 5.73 13.95
CA ALA A 162 14.69 4.33 14.11
C ALA A 162 14.18 3.47 12.95
N TYR A 163 15.06 2.61 12.41
CA TYR A 163 14.75 1.62 11.39
C TYR A 163 15.20 0.22 11.79
N GLY A 164 14.43 -0.79 11.45
CA GLY A 164 14.88 -2.18 11.52
C GLY A 164 15.57 -2.59 10.22
N SER A 165 16.69 -3.34 10.31
CA SER A 165 17.43 -3.77 9.12
C SER A 165 16.66 -4.76 8.23
N LYS A 166 15.62 -5.40 8.75
CA LYS A 166 14.71 -6.27 8.01
C LYS A 166 13.41 -5.56 7.56
N ASP A 167 13.28 -4.27 7.84
CA ASP A 167 12.14 -3.50 7.36
C ASP A 167 12.19 -3.37 5.83
N VAL A 168 11.28 -4.03 5.16
CA VAL A 168 11.11 -4.00 3.70
C VAL A 168 10.00 -3.06 3.26
N MET A 169 9.25 -2.48 4.20
CA MET A 169 8.09 -1.64 3.92
C MET A 169 8.48 -0.19 3.62
N THR A 170 9.60 0.27 4.17
CA THR A 170 10.02 1.67 4.06
C THR A 170 11.23 1.86 3.15
N ALA A 171 11.22 2.96 2.39
CA ALA A 171 12.37 3.39 1.61
C ALA A 171 13.42 4.03 2.55
N GLN A 172 14.16 3.21 3.30
CA GLN A 172 15.04 3.65 4.39
C GLN A 172 16.09 4.66 3.93
N VAL A 173 16.82 4.36 2.86
CA VAL A 173 17.91 5.21 2.37
C VAL A 173 17.39 6.53 1.82
N ASP A 174 16.37 6.48 0.97
CA ASP A 174 15.75 7.68 0.40
C ASP A 174 15.01 8.46 1.49
N GLY A 175 14.37 7.77 2.43
CA GLY A 175 13.69 8.36 3.59
C GLY A 175 14.64 9.15 4.48
N VAL A 176 15.78 8.58 4.88
CA VAL A 176 16.80 9.29 5.66
C VAL A 176 17.31 10.53 4.92
N ARG A 177 17.61 10.40 3.63
CA ARG A 177 18.04 11.56 2.83
C ARG A 177 16.99 12.67 2.80
N ALA A 178 15.72 12.31 2.67
CA ALA A 178 14.62 13.27 2.64
C ALA A 178 14.41 13.93 4.01
N ILE A 179 14.49 13.18 5.11
CA ILE A 179 14.41 13.72 6.47
C ILE A 179 15.54 14.72 6.71
N LEU A 180 16.79 14.32 6.49
CA LEU A 180 17.96 15.18 6.71
C LEU A 180 17.88 16.45 5.84
N TYR A 181 17.50 16.32 4.57
CA TYR A 181 17.35 17.46 3.67
C TYR A 181 16.31 18.48 4.18
N ASN A 182 15.15 18.01 4.67
CA ASN A 182 14.11 18.91 5.17
C ASN A 182 14.45 19.48 6.56
N ALA A 183 15.08 18.69 7.44
CA ALA A 183 15.59 19.16 8.72
C ALA A 183 16.61 20.29 8.54
N HIS A 184 17.59 20.12 7.66
CA HIS A 184 18.57 21.18 7.35
C HIS A 184 17.93 22.44 6.76
N LYS A 185 16.88 22.28 5.94
CA LYS A 185 16.10 23.44 5.47
C LYS A 185 15.34 24.17 6.56
N ALA A 186 15.00 23.49 7.65
CA ALA A 186 14.40 24.07 8.85
C ALA A 186 15.44 24.49 9.89
N ASP A 187 16.74 24.49 9.53
CA ASP A 187 17.86 24.76 10.44
C ASP A 187 17.95 23.80 11.64
N ASN A 188 17.38 22.62 11.52
CA ASN A 188 17.48 21.55 12.52
C ASN A 188 18.63 20.60 12.20
N TRP A 189 19.70 20.66 13.00
CA TRP A 189 20.83 19.73 12.94
C TRP A 189 20.76 18.65 14.02
N ASN A 190 19.77 18.73 14.92
CA ASN A 190 19.57 17.76 16.00
C ASN A 190 18.73 16.57 15.51
N VAL A 191 19.30 15.83 14.57
CA VAL A 191 18.70 14.62 14.00
C VAL A 191 19.58 13.42 14.28
N THR A 192 19.01 12.42 14.94
CA THR A 192 19.67 11.12 15.19
C THR A 192 18.92 10.03 14.44
N VAL A 193 19.61 9.33 13.54
CA VAL A 193 19.11 8.16 12.83
C VAL A 193 19.82 6.92 13.34
N ARG A 194 19.08 5.91 13.75
CA ARG A 194 19.61 4.60 14.14
C ARG A 194 18.95 3.46 13.40
N SER A 195 19.77 2.50 12.98
CA SER A 195 19.30 1.27 12.36
C SER A 195 19.69 0.08 13.24
N TYR A 196 18.71 -0.78 13.53
CA TYR A 196 18.85 -1.91 14.44
C TYR A 196 18.96 -3.23 13.68
N PRO A 197 19.95 -4.07 14.00
CA PRO A 197 20.16 -5.34 13.31
C PRO A 197 19.02 -6.33 13.58
N VAL A 198 18.67 -7.10 12.56
CA VAL A 198 17.67 -8.20 12.63
C VAL A 198 16.25 -7.75 12.99
N ALA A 199 16.04 -6.47 13.24
CA ALA A 199 14.75 -5.92 13.58
C ALA A 199 13.84 -5.78 12.35
N ASN A 200 12.55 -6.04 12.55
CA ASN A 200 11.48 -5.87 11.56
C ASN A 200 10.96 -4.41 11.49
N HIS A 201 9.87 -4.18 10.79
CA HIS A 201 9.25 -2.85 10.61
C HIS A 201 8.83 -2.17 11.93
N VAL A 202 8.47 -2.92 12.96
CA VAL A 202 8.09 -2.40 14.28
C VAL A 202 9.20 -2.50 15.32
N LEU A 203 10.46 -2.64 14.87
CA LEU A 203 11.69 -2.76 15.66
C LEU A 203 11.72 -3.98 16.60
N ARG A 204 10.95 -5.03 16.27
CA ARG A 204 10.96 -6.27 17.04
C ARG A 204 11.77 -7.36 16.34
N LEU A 205 12.22 -8.32 17.13
CA LEU A 205 12.90 -9.53 16.65
C LEU A 205 11.83 -10.60 16.38
N GLY A 206 11.81 -11.15 15.17
CA GLY A 206 10.85 -12.19 14.79
C GLY A 206 9.77 -11.71 13.84
N ASP A 207 8.62 -12.41 13.85
CA ASP A 207 7.48 -12.12 12.99
C ASP A 207 6.65 -10.95 13.58
N GLU A 208 6.28 -10.00 12.73
CA GLU A 208 5.47 -8.85 13.13
C GLU A 208 4.04 -9.24 13.57
N SER A 209 3.56 -10.39 13.13
CA SER A 209 2.25 -10.92 13.51
C SER A 209 2.21 -11.56 14.90
N GLU A 210 3.37 -11.86 15.47
CA GLU A 210 3.47 -12.49 16.79
C GLU A 210 3.50 -11.43 17.90
N ALA A 211 2.46 -11.42 18.74
CA ALA A 211 2.41 -10.56 19.91
C ALA A 211 3.51 -10.92 20.92
N GLY A 212 4.11 -9.91 21.55
CA GLY A 212 5.07 -10.10 22.65
C GLY A 212 6.49 -10.47 22.22
N THR A 213 6.82 -10.39 20.91
CA THR A 213 8.21 -10.51 20.46
C THR A 213 9.07 -9.37 21.04
N PRO A 214 10.32 -9.64 21.48
CA PRO A 214 11.17 -8.62 22.09
C PRO A 214 11.55 -7.54 21.07
N PHE A 215 11.78 -6.34 21.56
CA PHE A 215 12.43 -5.31 20.76
C PHE A 215 13.86 -5.69 20.39
N ALA A 216 14.37 -5.08 19.34
CA ALA A 216 15.78 -5.14 18.99
C ALA A 216 16.64 -4.68 20.16
N ASP A 217 17.79 -5.34 20.35
CA ASP A 217 18.73 -5.02 21.41
C ASP A 217 19.09 -3.52 21.39
N ALA A 218 19.14 -2.92 22.57
CA ALA A 218 19.43 -1.52 22.82
C ALA A 218 18.41 -0.50 22.27
N TYR A 219 17.34 -0.91 21.55
CA TYR A 219 16.43 0.07 20.96
C TYR A 219 15.73 0.94 22.01
N VAL A 220 15.17 0.34 23.03
CA VAL A 220 14.43 1.08 24.08
C VAL A 220 15.38 1.94 24.90
N ASP A 221 16.56 1.42 25.24
CA ASP A 221 17.57 2.16 25.99
C ASP A 221 18.08 3.37 25.20
N ASP A 222 18.42 3.19 23.93
CA ASP A 222 18.86 4.26 23.03
C ASP A 222 17.81 5.36 22.88
N LEU A 223 16.56 4.96 22.76
CA LEU A 223 15.38 5.85 22.67
C LEU A 223 15.25 6.70 23.94
N ILE A 224 15.31 6.04 25.11
CA ILE A 224 15.17 6.70 26.42
C ILE A 224 16.35 7.64 26.65
N ASP A 225 17.58 7.21 26.42
CA ASP A 225 18.78 8.04 26.58
C ASP A 225 18.72 9.29 25.70
N TRP A 226 18.28 9.13 24.45
CA TRP A 226 18.12 10.27 23.54
C TRP A 226 17.03 11.23 24.02
N ALA A 227 15.86 10.71 24.42
CA ALA A 227 14.74 11.53 24.89
C ALA A 227 15.09 12.28 26.18
N VAL A 228 15.73 11.61 27.14
CA VAL A 228 16.22 12.24 28.39
C VAL A 228 17.24 13.34 28.08
N GLY A 229 18.22 13.07 27.23
CA GLY A 229 19.21 14.06 26.83
C GLY A 229 18.57 15.28 26.16
N THR A 230 17.66 15.05 25.22
CA THR A 230 16.93 16.12 24.52
C THR A 230 16.08 16.94 25.47
N SER A 231 15.35 16.31 26.39
CA SER A 231 14.54 16.98 27.42
C SER A 231 15.38 17.74 28.44
N ALA A 232 16.65 17.33 28.65
CA ALA A 232 17.63 18.05 29.45
C ALA A 232 18.30 19.24 28.71
N GLY A 233 17.91 19.48 27.44
CA GLY A 233 18.45 20.58 26.64
C GLY A 233 19.78 20.24 25.92
N LEU A 234 20.16 18.97 25.85
CA LEU A 234 21.33 18.56 25.06
C LEU A 234 20.98 18.64 23.58
N THR A 235 21.82 19.35 22.82
CA THR A 235 21.63 19.54 21.38
C THR A 235 22.83 19.00 20.61
N GLN A 236 22.58 18.62 19.36
CA GLN A 236 23.62 18.22 18.41
C GLN A 236 23.88 19.38 17.43
N THR A 237 25.12 19.56 17.05
CA THR A 237 25.56 20.55 16.05
C THR A 237 25.63 19.96 14.63
N SER A 238 25.40 18.65 14.51
CA SER A 238 25.35 17.92 13.25
C SER A 238 24.47 16.68 13.42
N GLU A 239 23.90 16.21 12.33
CA GLU A 239 23.18 14.95 12.28
C GLU A 239 24.07 13.77 12.65
N LYS A 240 23.45 12.73 13.20
CA LYS A 240 24.11 11.47 13.55
C LYS A 240 23.37 10.30 12.91
N VAL A 241 24.08 9.53 12.11
CA VAL A 241 23.60 8.26 11.55
C VAL A 241 24.44 7.13 12.11
N ALA A 242 23.82 6.17 12.80
CA ALA A 242 24.50 5.11 13.52
C ALA A 242 23.72 3.77 13.44
N GLY A 243 24.39 2.69 13.88
CA GLY A 243 23.81 1.34 13.88
C GLY A 243 24.24 0.51 12.68
N THR A 244 23.40 -0.44 12.27
CA THR A 244 23.68 -1.29 11.11
C THR A 244 23.40 -0.56 9.79
N ASN A 245 23.73 -1.18 8.67
CA ASN A 245 23.47 -0.60 7.36
C ASN A 245 21.97 -0.47 7.10
N LEU A 246 21.59 0.65 6.48
CA LEU A 246 20.26 0.83 5.93
C LEU A 246 20.17 0.09 4.59
N TYR A 247 19.10 -0.68 4.40
CA TYR A 247 18.89 -1.47 3.19
C TYR A 247 17.70 -0.96 2.40
N GLN A 248 17.90 -0.87 1.08
CA GLN A 248 16.86 -0.50 0.14
C GLN A 248 17.19 -1.14 -1.21
N SER A 249 16.37 -2.09 -1.66
CA SER A 249 16.64 -2.90 -2.84
C SER A 249 16.33 -2.18 -4.16
N ILE A 250 15.42 -1.20 -4.12
CA ILE A 250 15.03 -0.40 -5.28
C ILE A 250 15.02 1.08 -4.92
N GLY A 251 15.18 1.96 -5.91
CA GLY A 251 14.92 3.40 -5.73
C GLY A 251 13.44 3.69 -5.54
N LEU A 252 13.13 4.81 -4.89
CA LEU A 252 11.75 5.27 -4.78
C LEU A 252 11.16 5.50 -6.18
N PRO A 253 9.97 4.94 -6.47
CA PRO A 253 9.32 5.15 -7.76
C PRO A 253 8.92 6.63 -7.96
N GLY A 254 9.79 7.42 -8.60
CA GLY A 254 9.61 8.87 -8.76
C GLY A 254 8.46 9.30 -9.68
N ALA A 255 7.86 8.36 -10.41
CA ALA A 255 6.82 8.62 -11.41
C ALA A 255 5.39 8.32 -10.92
N LEU A 256 5.20 7.91 -9.66
CA LEU A 256 3.89 7.58 -9.11
C LEU A 256 3.09 8.85 -8.81
N LYS A 257 2.51 9.43 -9.86
CA LYS A 257 1.56 10.56 -9.75
C LYS A 257 0.21 10.14 -10.28
N ALA A 258 -0.87 10.64 -9.66
CA ALA A 258 -2.22 10.42 -10.16
C ALA A 258 -2.36 10.89 -11.60
N ARG A 259 -2.82 10.00 -12.48
CA ARG A 259 -3.04 10.28 -13.91
C ARG A 259 -4.52 10.29 -14.22
N ARG A 260 -5.21 11.39 -13.94
CA ARG A 260 -6.67 11.53 -14.11
C ARG A 260 -7.12 11.16 -15.53
N VAL A 261 -6.49 11.75 -16.53
CA VAL A 261 -6.90 11.58 -17.94
C VAL A 261 -6.74 10.13 -18.40
N GLY A 262 -5.61 9.49 -18.06
CA GLY A 262 -5.36 8.10 -18.42
C GLY A 262 -6.34 7.12 -17.75
N THR A 263 -6.77 7.41 -16.54
CA THR A 263 -7.68 6.52 -15.79
C THR A 263 -9.10 6.53 -16.34
N ILE A 264 -9.68 7.71 -16.60
CA ILE A 264 -11.05 7.82 -17.15
C ILE A 264 -11.12 7.19 -18.54
N TYR A 265 -10.22 7.55 -19.43
CA TYR A 265 -10.19 6.95 -20.77
C TYR A 265 -9.88 5.45 -20.74
N GLY A 266 -9.01 5.02 -19.83
CA GLY A 266 -8.74 3.60 -19.61
C GLY A 266 -9.99 2.83 -19.19
N VAL A 267 -10.75 3.33 -18.24
CA VAL A 267 -12.02 2.71 -17.80
C VAL A 267 -13.04 2.65 -18.96
N ILE A 268 -13.24 3.77 -19.67
CA ILE A 268 -14.15 3.82 -20.82
C ILE A 268 -13.72 2.81 -21.89
N LEU A 269 -12.42 2.76 -22.21
CA LEU A 269 -11.89 1.82 -23.19
C LEU A 269 -12.15 0.37 -22.78
N HIS A 270 -11.82 0.01 -21.53
CA HIS A 270 -12.01 -1.37 -21.05
C HIS A 270 -13.47 -1.77 -20.98
N VAL A 271 -14.36 -0.88 -20.50
CA VAL A 271 -15.81 -1.12 -20.51
C VAL A 271 -16.32 -1.32 -21.93
N THR A 272 -15.88 -0.48 -22.89
CA THR A 272 -16.25 -0.61 -24.29
C THR A 272 -15.80 -1.95 -24.88
N VAL A 273 -14.56 -2.37 -24.62
CA VAL A 273 -14.02 -3.65 -25.09
C VAL A 273 -14.82 -4.82 -24.49
N VAL A 274 -15.13 -4.78 -23.19
CA VAL A 274 -15.94 -5.82 -22.54
C VAL A 274 -17.34 -5.89 -23.13
N LEU A 275 -18.00 -4.75 -23.36
CA LEU A 275 -19.33 -4.71 -24.00
C LEU A 275 -19.31 -5.27 -25.42
N LEU A 276 -18.30 -4.91 -26.22
CA LEU A 276 -18.14 -5.46 -27.57
C LEU A 276 -17.89 -6.96 -27.56
N LEU A 277 -17.11 -7.45 -26.58
CA LEU A 277 -16.86 -8.88 -26.40
C LEU A 277 -18.16 -9.63 -26.04
N LEU A 278 -18.93 -9.11 -25.11
CA LEU A 278 -20.24 -9.67 -24.75
C LEU A 278 -21.21 -9.66 -25.94
N ALA A 279 -21.29 -8.56 -26.69
CA ALA A 279 -22.09 -8.48 -27.90
C ALA A 279 -21.65 -9.52 -28.94
N SER A 280 -20.35 -9.74 -29.14
CA SER A 280 -19.83 -10.74 -30.07
C SER A 280 -20.20 -12.17 -29.65
N ILE A 281 -20.19 -12.48 -28.35
CA ILE A 281 -20.63 -13.78 -27.80
C ILE A 281 -22.12 -14.00 -28.09
N VAL A 282 -22.98 -12.99 -27.82
CA VAL A 282 -24.42 -13.09 -28.09
C VAL A 282 -24.67 -13.32 -29.56
N LEU A 283 -24.00 -12.56 -30.45
CA LEU A 283 -24.14 -12.74 -31.90
C LEU A 283 -23.66 -14.13 -32.35
N ALA A 284 -22.57 -14.64 -31.78
CA ALA A 284 -22.09 -15.99 -32.07
C ALA A 284 -23.07 -17.07 -31.62
N LEU A 285 -23.69 -16.91 -30.46
CA LEU A 285 -24.73 -17.85 -29.98
C LEU A 285 -25.98 -17.83 -30.84
N VAL A 286 -26.46 -16.63 -31.28
CA VAL A 286 -27.58 -16.47 -32.20
C VAL A 286 -27.26 -17.14 -33.55
N ALA A 287 -26.05 -16.91 -34.08
CA ALA A 287 -25.64 -17.53 -35.33
C ALA A 287 -25.55 -19.06 -35.22
N LEU A 288 -25.05 -19.57 -34.10
CA LEU A 288 -24.99 -21.00 -33.80
C LEU A 288 -26.42 -21.61 -33.74
N GLY A 289 -27.34 -20.94 -33.05
CA GLY A 289 -28.74 -21.35 -32.98
C GLY A 289 -29.40 -21.42 -34.36
N ARG A 290 -29.18 -20.40 -35.21
CA ARG A 290 -29.66 -20.40 -36.62
C ARG A 290 -29.04 -21.55 -37.42
N LYS A 291 -27.76 -21.83 -37.25
CA LYS A 291 -27.11 -22.97 -37.94
C LYS A 291 -27.70 -24.30 -37.51
N ILE A 292 -27.90 -24.52 -36.22
CA ILE A 292 -28.49 -25.75 -35.67
C ILE A 292 -29.91 -25.94 -36.24
N ALA A 293 -30.72 -24.88 -36.23
CA ALA A 293 -32.07 -24.92 -36.77
C ALA A 293 -32.11 -25.22 -38.30
N ALA A 294 -31.23 -24.59 -39.07
CA ALA A 294 -31.08 -24.85 -40.50
C ALA A 294 -30.63 -26.28 -40.79
N ASP A 295 -29.64 -26.80 -40.07
CA ASP A 295 -29.14 -28.18 -40.19
C ASP A 295 -30.24 -29.20 -39.78
N ALA A 296 -31.07 -28.89 -38.77
CA ALA A 296 -32.17 -29.74 -38.35
C ALA A 296 -33.27 -29.83 -39.41
N ARG A 297 -33.64 -28.67 -40.03
CA ARG A 297 -34.62 -28.63 -41.16
C ARG A 297 -34.10 -29.42 -42.35
N TRP A 298 -32.85 -29.16 -42.76
CA TRP A 298 -32.24 -29.89 -43.88
C TRP A 298 -32.16 -31.40 -43.65
N ARG A 299 -31.90 -31.85 -42.44
CA ARG A 299 -31.92 -33.30 -42.11
C ARG A 299 -33.29 -33.93 -42.25
N ARG A 300 -34.36 -33.17 -41.92
CA ARG A 300 -35.76 -33.61 -42.14
C ARG A 300 -36.08 -33.72 -43.62
N GLU A 301 -35.84 -32.66 -44.37
CA GLU A 301 -36.07 -32.59 -45.82
C GLU A 301 -35.28 -33.68 -46.57
N LYS A 302 -34.04 -33.89 -46.20
CA LYS A 302 -33.18 -35.00 -46.74
C LYS A 302 -33.79 -36.38 -46.47
N ARG A 303 -34.36 -36.61 -45.30
CA ARG A 303 -35.00 -37.91 -44.98
C ARG A 303 -36.29 -38.11 -45.80
N GLU A 304 -37.05 -37.06 -45.94
CA GLU A 304 -38.32 -37.09 -46.75
C GLU A 304 -38.02 -37.27 -48.23
N ALA A 305 -37.07 -36.55 -48.79
CA ALA A 305 -36.62 -36.72 -50.16
C ALA A 305 -36.11 -38.14 -50.45
N LYS A 306 -35.33 -38.68 -49.51
CA LYS A 306 -34.80 -40.07 -49.62
C LYS A 306 -35.93 -41.12 -49.58
N ARG A 307 -36.97 -40.89 -48.76
CA ARG A 307 -38.15 -41.79 -48.71
C ARG A 307 -39.02 -41.70 -49.96
N ALA A 308 -39.11 -40.52 -50.58
CA ALA A 308 -39.89 -40.25 -51.76
C ALA A 308 -39.12 -40.54 -53.07
N GLY A 309 -37.86 -40.96 -53.03
CA GLY A 309 -37.06 -41.16 -54.24
C GLY A 309 -36.68 -39.86 -54.96
N MET A 310 -36.77 -38.68 -54.29
CA MET A 310 -36.45 -37.41 -54.87
C MET A 310 -34.99 -37.03 -54.67
N LEU A 311 -34.53 -36.04 -55.44
CA LEU A 311 -33.20 -35.44 -55.29
C LEU A 311 -33.00 -34.87 -53.89
N ILE A 312 -31.87 -35.19 -53.27
CA ILE A 312 -31.52 -34.67 -51.95
C ILE A 312 -31.26 -33.18 -52.05
N PRO A 313 -31.93 -32.33 -51.21
CA PRO A 313 -31.71 -30.88 -51.22
C PRO A 313 -30.26 -30.52 -50.78
N GLU A 314 -29.72 -29.47 -51.38
CA GLU A 314 -28.41 -28.96 -51.00
C GLU A 314 -28.43 -28.46 -49.55
N ARG A 315 -27.30 -28.61 -48.86
CA ARG A 315 -27.18 -28.16 -47.48
C ARG A 315 -27.17 -26.63 -47.44
N PRO A 316 -28.02 -25.98 -46.61
CA PRO A 316 -28.08 -24.54 -46.53
C PRO A 316 -26.79 -23.96 -46.01
N VAL A 317 -26.27 -22.93 -46.69
CA VAL A 317 -25.15 -22.13 -46.26
C VAL A 317 -25.67 -21.06 -45.31
N VAL A 318 -25.30 -21.12 -44.04
CA VAL A 318 -25.63 -20.09 -43.05
C VAL A 318 -24.52 -19.04 -43.05
N LEU A 319 -24.89 -17.80 -43.36
CA LEU A 319 -23.98 -16.65 -43.36
C LEU A 319 -23.24 -16.55 -42.01
N GLY A 320 -21.92 -16.37 -42.04
CA GLY A 320 -21.07 -16.25 -40.87
C GLY A 320 -20.34 -17.52 -40.42
N PHE A 321 -20.56 -18.66 -41.11
CA PHE A 321 -19.89 -19.94 -40.83
C PHE A 321 -19.20 -20.51 -42.09
N ALA A 322 -18.12 -19.89 -42.54
CA ALA A 322 -17.17 -20.60 -43.40
C ALA A 322 -16.60 -21.81 -42.65
N HIS A 323 -16.24 -22.88 -43.40
CA HIS A 323 -15.73 -24.14 -42.81
C HIS A 323 -14.57 -23.84 -41.82
N GLY A 324 -14.73 -24.20 -40.55
CA GLY A 324 -13.75 -23.98 -39.49
C GLY A 324 -13.72 -22.58 -38.85
N PHE A 325 -14.25 -21.54 -39.53
CA PHE A 325 -14.15 -20.15 -39.03
C PHE A 325 -14.90 -19.95 -37.71
N GLY A 326 -16.12 -20.50 -37.58
CA GLY A 326 -16.91 -20.38 -36.36
C GLY A 326 -16.22 -21.00 -35.13
N ASN A 327 -15.57 -22.15 -35.32
CA ASN A 327 -14.84 -22.82 -34.22
C ASN A 327 -13.58 -22.03 -33.85
N ALA A 328 -12.82 -21.53 -34.83
CA ALA A 328 -11.65 -20.71 -34.60
C ALA A 328 -12.01 -19.39 -33.87
N LEU A 329 -13.10 -18.72 -34.30
CA LEU A 329 -13.56 -17.50 -33.64
C LEU A 329 -14.05 -17.78 -32.21
N LEU A 330 -14.81 -18.85 -31.97
CA LEU A 330 -15.26 -19.24 -30.64
C LEU A 330 -14.05 -19.57 -29.73
N THR A 331 -13.09 -20.34 -30.23
CA THR A 331 -11.87 -20.67 -29.47
C THR A 331 -11.08 -19.41 -29.13
N LEU A 332 -10.88 -18.52 -30.09
CA LEU A 332 -10.20 -17.25 -29.85
C LEU A 332 -10.93 -16.38 -28.81
N THR A 333 -12.25 -16.27 -28.90
CA THR A 333 -13.05 -15.49 -27.96
C THR A 333 -12.99 -16.10 -26.56
N LEU A 334 -13.12 -17.41 -26.42
CA LEU A 334 -13.06 -18.10 -25.12
C LEU A 334 -11.66 -18.01 -24.49
N THR A 335 -10.61 -18.20 -25.29
CA THR A 335 -9.23 -18.06 -24.77
C THR A 335 -8.93 -16.62 -24.35
N THR A 336 -9.34 -15.64 -25.12
CA THR A 336 -9.18 -14.22 -24.76
C THR A 336 -9.94 -13.90 -23.47
N LEU A 337 -11.19 -14.35 -23.35
CA LEU A 337 -11.98 -14.15 -22.14
C LEU A 337 -11.35 -14.84 -20.92
N ALA A 338 -10.90 -16.09 -21.07
CA ALA A 338 -10.22 -16.81 -20.01
C ALA A 338 -8.93 -16.11 -19.58
N THR A 339 -8.12 -15.66 -20.54
CA THR A 339 -6.88 -14.90 -20.26
C THR A 339 -7.19 -13.61 -19.49
N LEU A 340 -8.20 -12.85 -19.91
CA LEU A 340 -8.62 -11.64 -19.20
C LEU A 340 -9.10 -11.93 -17.78
N LEU A 341 -9.91 -12.98 -17.59
CA LEU A 341 -10.39 -13.37 -16.26
C LEU A 341 -9.24 -13.79 -15.33
N ILE A 342 -8.29 -14.57 -15.82
CA ILE A 342 -7.09 -14.98 -15.06
C ILE A 342 -6.26 -13.73 -14.71
N PHE A 343 -6.05 -12.84 -15.66
CA PHE A 343 -5.32 -11.59 -15.43
C PHE A 343 -5.98 -10.72 -14.36
N PHE A 344 -7.30 -10.49 -14.45
CA PHE A 344 -8.01 -9.69 -13.46
C PHE A 344 -8.11 -10.37 -12.10
N ALA A 345 -8.23 -11.70 -12.06
CA ALA A 345 -8.20 -12.44 -10.80
C ALA A 345 -6.83 -12.33 -10.14
N GLY A 346 -5.74 -12.49 -10.89
CA GLY A 346 -4.37 -12.30 -10.40
C GLY A 346 -4.13 -10.88 -9.90
N LEU A 347 -4.53 -9.87 -10.68
CA LEU A 347 -4.42 -8.47 -10.27
C LEU A 347 -5.24 -8.18 -9.00
N GLY A 348 -6.44 -8.73 -8.89
CA GLY A 348 -7.27 -8.60 -7.70
C GLY A 348 -6.62 -9.22 -6.45
N GLN A 349 -5.97 -10.38 -6.59
CA GLN A 349 -5.22 -11.01 -5.50
C GLN A 349 -4.02 -10.17 -5.06
N VAL A 350 -3.28 -9.59 -6.01
CA VAL A 350 -2.17 -8.66 -5.70
C VAL A 350 -2.68 -7.46 -4.92
N ILE A 351 -3.74 -6.80 -5.42
CA ILE A 351 -4.32 -5.64 -4.76
C ILE A 351 -4.80 -6.00 -3.35
N MET A 352 -5.48 -7.14 -3.20
CA MET A 352 -5.93 -7.61 -1.88
C MET A 352 -4.76 -7.96 -0.95
N GLY A 353 -3.67 -8.53 -1.47
CA GLY A 353 -2.44 -8.78 -0.72
C GLY A 353 -1.83 -7.47 -0.20
N VAL A 354 -1.69 -6.48 -1.08
CA VAL A 354 -1.20 -5.14 -0.72
C VAL A 354 -2.08 -4.47 0.32
N VAL A 355 -3.40 -4.52 0.13
CA VAL A 355 -4.36 -3.97 1.09
C VAL A 355 -4.19 -4.66 2.45
N LYS A 356 -4.14 -5.98 2.49
CA LYS A 356 -3.94 -6.73 3.74
C LYS A 356 -2.63 -6.36 4.43
N LEU A 357 -1.52 -6.29 3.70
CA LEU A 357 -0.22 -5.89 4.24
C LEU A 357 -0.24 -4.44 4.76
N ALA A 358 -0.82 -3.52 4.01
CA ALA A 358 -0.97 -2.13 4.43
C ALA A 358 -1.84 -1.96 5.69
N TRP A 359 -2.73 -2.93 5.97
CA TRP A 359 -3.57 -2.97 7.17
C TRP A 359 -3.05 -3.93 8.26
N GLY A 360 -1.76 -4.31 8.20
CA GLY A 360 -1.09 -5.07 9.27
C GLY A 360 -1.46 -6.55 9.33
N SER A 361 -2.04 -7.11 8.28
CA SER A 361 -2.26 -8.55 8.18
C SER A 361 -1.06 -9.20 7.49
N ALA A 362 -0.34 -10.07 8.18
CA ALA A 362 0.69 -10.88 7.54
C ALA A 362 0.08 -11.69 6.38
N PRO A 363 0.77 -11.79 5.21
CA PRO A 363 0.33 -12.66 4.14
C PRO A 363 0.47 -14.11 4.62
N THR A 364 -0.63 -14.77 4.88
CA THR A 364 -0.66 -16.14 5.38
C THR A 364 -0.25 -17.18 4.34
N GLU A 365 -0.26 -16.83 3.05
CA GLU A 365 0.18 -17.72 1.97
C GLU A 365 0.54 -16.92 0.72
N THR A 366 1.54 -17.39 -0.01
CA THR A 366 1.81 -16.93 -1.38
C THR A 366 0.57 -17.19 -2.24
N PRO A 367 -0.04 -16.21 -2.91
CA PRO A 367 -1.21 -16.43 -3.74
C PRO A 367 -0.91 -17.49 -4.82
N GLY A 368 -1.60 -18.62 -4.79
CA GLY A 368 -1.32 -19.77 -5.65
C GLY A 368 -1.31 -19.46 -7.16
N VAL A 369 -2.07 -18.45 -7.59
CA VAL A 369 -2.06 -17.99 -8.99
C VAL A 369 -0.75 -17.26 -9.34
N MET A 370 -0.14 -16.54 -8.41
CA MET A 370 1.17 -15.90 -8.65
C MET A 370 2.27 -16.96 -8.74
N TYR A 371 2.21 -18.01 -7.95
CA TYR A 371 3.19 -19.10 -7.97
C TYR A 371 3.24 -19.82 -9.33
N TRP A 372 2.09 -20.00 -10.00
CA TRP A 372 1.98 -20.68 -11.29
C TRP A 372 2.14 -19.77 -12.52
N SER A 373 2.13 -18.46 -12.35
CA SER A 373 2.31 -17.51 -13.45
C SER A 373 3.76 -17.07 -13.69
N TRP A 374 4.70 -17.66 -12.97
CA TRP A 374 6.14 -17.39 -13.12
C TRP A 374 6.74 -18.31 -14.18
N PRO A 375 7.41 -17.79 -15.21
CA PRO A 375 8.26 -18.58 -16.07
C PRO A 375 9.55 -19.01 -15.38
#